data_f18435580e871a852bc625aa78040217
#
_entry.id   f18435580e871a852bc625aa78040217
#
_cell.length_a   1.000
_cell.length_b   1.000
_cell.length_c   1.000
_cell.angle_alpha   90.00
_cell.angle_beta   90.00
_cell.angle_gamma   90.00
#
_symmetry.space_group_name_H-M   'P 1'
#
loop_
_entity.id
_entity.type
_entity.pdbx_description
1 polymer ?
#
loop_
_entity_poly.entity_id
_entity_poly.type
_entity_poly.pdbx_seq_one_letter_code
_entity_poly.pdbx_strand_id
1 'polypeptide(L)'
;MITKKPINWFNTISIPILHFIGLVITPYYLIFVNFSWLTVILAVIWFLLCSFSITAGYHRLFTHRSYKCNFIVEWFWLLFGAASLQGSAKDWVYVHLMHHASNTNKKIEDPHDIKKGFWWAHFIWLFFKAPTGHVSFLENKKSFRLQDKYYLPLLILFGFILPGVISFAWHDFWGGVLIAGFTRVVIEWHITWTINSIAHSFGD
;
A
#
# COMPACT_ATOMS: atom_id res chain seq x y z
N MET A 1 -26.43 -9.54 16.59
CA MET A 1 -25.21 -10.25 17.03
C MET A 1 -24.01 -9.54 16.41
N ILE A 2 -23.11 -8.99 17.25
CA ILE A 2 -21.84 -8.43 16.76
C ILE A 2 -20.95 -9.61 16.43
N THR A 3 -20.90 -10.00 15.16
CA THR A 3 -19.94 -11.03 14.70
C THR A 3 -18.54 -10.50 14.91
N LYS A 4 -17.77 -11.09 15.81
CA LYS A 4 -16.36 -10.74 16.02
C LYS A 4 -15.62 -10.95 14.70
N LYS A 5 -15.14 -9.88 14.10
CA LYS A 5 -14.31 -9.98 12.90
C LYS A 5 -13.03 -10.77 13.23
N PRO A 6 -12.63 -11.75 12.41
CA PRO A 6 -11.41 -12.49 12.66
C PRO A 6 -10.18 -11.58 12.51
N ILE A 7 -9.19 -11.79 13.37
CA ILE A 7 -7.94 -11.01 13.38
C ILE A 7 -7.11 -11.34 12.13
N ASN A 8 -6.54 -10.31 11.53
CA ASN A 8 -5.51 -10.45 10.51
C ASN A 8 -4.13 -10.45 11.17
N TRP A 9 -3.65 -11.65 11.53
CA TRP A 9 -2.37 -11.79 12.23
C TRP A 9 -1.18 -11.27 11.43
N PHE A 10 -1.21 -11.38 10.10
CA PHE A 10 -0.15 -10.84 9.26
C PHE A 10 -0.01 -9.32 9.46
N ASN A 11 -1.11 -8.59 9.31
CA ASN A 11 -1.10 -7.13 9.51
C ASN A 11 -0.83 -6.75 10.97
N THR A 12 -1.36 -7.51 11.92
CA THR A 12 -1.17 -7.24 13.35
C THR A 12 0.30 -7.33 13.77
N ILE A 13 1.09 -8.15 13.11
CA ILE A 13 2.52 -8.30 13.37
C ILE A 13 3.34 -7.37 12.47
N SER A 14 3.05 -7.33 11.16
CA SER A 14 3.88 -6.61 10.19
C SER A 14 3.78 -5.09 10.34
N ILE A 15 2.59 -4.54 10.59
CA ILE A 15 2.41 -3.08 10.72
C ILE A 15 3.26 -2.50 11.86
N PRO A 16 3.22 -3.00 13.13
CA PRO A 16 4.09 -2.50 14.18
C PRO A 16 5.58 -2.69 13.89
N ILE A 17 5.99 -3.81 13.31
CA ILE A 17 7.40 -4.05 12.96
C ILE A 17 7.88 -3.05 11.92
N LEU A 18 7.11 -2.81 10.86
CA LEU A 18 7.45 -1.84 9.81
C LEU A 18 7.54 -0.42 10.36
N HIS A 19 6.63 -0.04 11.27
CA HIS A 19 6.70 1.24 11.97
C HIS A 19 7.93 1.34 12.87
N PHE A 20 8.26 0.30 13.62
CA PHE A 20 9.46 0.29 14.44
C PHE A 20 10.72 0.47 13.59
N ILE A 21 10.86 -0.25 12.49
CA ILE A 21 12.01 -0.11 11.59
C ILE A 21 12.03 1.28 10.96
N GLY A 22 10.91 1.76 10.43
CA GLY A 22 10.83 3.05 9.73
C GLY A 22 11.00 4.27 10.64
N LEU A 23 10.50 4.21 11.91
CA LEU A 23 10.46 5.36 12.82
C LEU A 23 11.52 5.32 13.92
N VAL A 24 12.17 4.18 14.16
CA VAL A 24 13.21 4.04 15.19
C VAL A 24 14.55 3.65 14.56
N ILE A 25 14.59 2.52 13.81
CA ILE A 25 15.85 2.04 13.24
C ILE A 25 16.37 2.98 12.15
N THR A 26 15.50 3.49 11.28
CA THR A 26 15.92 4.40 10.21
C THR A 26 16.45 5.75 10.76
N PRO A 27 15.79 6.45 11.69
CA PRO A 27 16.37 7.62 12.34
C PRO A 27 17.70 7.34 13.05
N TYR A 28 17.83 6.20 13.73
CA TYR A 28 19.10 5.78 14.30
C TYR A 28 20.18 5.66 13.20
N TYR A 29 19.88 5.00 12.09
CA TYR A 29 20.78 4.91 10.95
C TYR A 29 21.18 6.30 10.43
N LEU A 30 20.24 7.22 10.25
CA LEU A 30 20.50 8.57 9.75
C LEU A 30 21.40 9.40 10.70
N ILE A 31 21.35 9.15 12.00
CA ILE A 31 22.14 9.89 13.01
C ILE A 31 23.56 9.33 13.12
N PHE A 32 23.72 8.00 13.08
CA PHE A 32 24.97 7.34 13.45
C PHE A 32 25.73 6.75 12.26
N VAL A 33 25.14 6.71 11.08
CA VAL A 33 25.77 6.20 9.85
C VAL A 33 25.79 7.27 8.77
N ASN A 34 26.92 7.38 8.08
CA ASN A 34 27.03 8.29 6.94
C ASN A 34 26.19 7.76 5.76
N PHE A 35 25.03 8.36 5.55
CA PHE A 35 24.17 8.05 4.42
C PHE A 35 24.42 9.01 3.23
N SER A 36 24.02 8.60 2.05
CA SER A 36 24.12 9.43 0.86
C SER A 36 22.83 10.22 0.63
N TRP A 37 22.92 11.51 0.31
CA TRP A 37 21.77 12.32 -0.11
C TRP A 37 21.12 11.78 -1.40
N LEU A 38 21.85 11.06 -2.24
CA LEU A 38 21.28 10.35 -3.39
C LEU A 38 20.26 9.30 -2.95
N THR A 39 20.44 8.69 -1.77
CA THR A 39 19.47 7.75 -1.20
C THR A 39 18.16 8.45 -0.79
N VAL A 40 18.25 9.68 -0.29
CA VAL A 40 17.04 10.47 0.03
C VAL A 40 16.28 10.83 -1.25
N ILE A 41 17.01 11.24 -2.30
CA ILE A 41 16.40 11.50 -3.61
C ILE A 41 15.75 10.23 -4.17
N LEU A 42 16.44 9.08 -4.09
CA LEU A 42 15.87 7.79 -4.48
C LEU A 42 14.59 7.49 -3.69
N ALA A 43 14.58 7.73 -2.37
CA ALA A 43 13.40 7.50 -1.54
C ALA A 43 12.20 8.37 -1.96
N VAL A 44 12.43 9.64 -2.29
CA VAL A 44 11.38 10.53 -2.83
C VAL A 44 10.85 10.01 -4.17
N ILE A 45 11.75 9.61 -5.09
CA ILE A 45 11.34 9.05 -6.37
C ILE A 45 10.52 7.77 -6.14
N TRP A 46 10.99 6.87 -5.27
CA TRP A 46 10.29 5.61 -4.97
C TRP A 46 8.92 5.85 -4.34
N PHE A 47 8.84 6.81 -3.41
CA PHE A 47 7.58 7.25 -2.83
C PHE A 47 6.59 7.72 -3.91
N LEU A 48 7.02 8.56 -4.84
CA LEU A 48 6.17 9.04 -5.92
C LEU A 48 5.71 7.91 -6.84
N LEU A 49 6.62 7.00 -7.25
CA LEU A 49 6.28 5.86 -8.09
C LEU A 49 5.23 4.95 -7.44
N CYS A 50 5.40 4.64 -6.16
CA CYS A 50 4.46 3.82 -5.40
C CYS A 50 3.11 4.53 -5.19
N SER A 51 3.11 5.79 -4.73
CA SER A 51 1.90 6.57 -4.49
C SER A 51 1.09 6.81 -5.76
N PHE A 52 1.75 7.10 -6.89
CA PHE A 52 1.08 7.19 -8.19
C PHE A 52 0.52 5.84 -8.65
N SER A 53 1.18 4.72 -8.31
CA SER A 53 0.66 3.40 -8.65
C SER A 53 -0.62 3.07 -7.89
N ILE A 54 -0.78 3.53 -6.66
CA ILE A 54 -2.05 3.42 -5.95
C ILE A 54 -3.11 4.35 -6.55
N THR A 55 -2.80 5.64 -6.73
CA THR A 55 -3.81 6.63 -7.17
C THR A 55 -4.15 6.52 -8.65
N ALA A 56 -3.17 6.50 -9.55
CA ALA A 56 -3.41 6.40 -10.98
C ALA A 56 -3.66 4.95 -11.42
N GLY A 57 -2.92 3.99 -10.85
CA GLY A 57 -3.05 2.57 -11.17
C GLY A 57 -4.25 1.92 -10.49
N TYR A 58 -4.13 1.57 -9.23
CA TYR A 58 -5.15 0.77 -8.52
C TYR A 58 -6.49 1.48 -8.45
N HIS A 59 -6.50 2.76 -8.06
CA HIS A 59 -7.73 3.53 -7.93
C HIS A 59 -8.32 3.90 -9.30
N ARG A 60 -7.65 4.72 -10.10
CA ARG A 60 -8.25 5.29 -11.31
C ARG A 60 -8.34 4.29 -12.47
N LEU A 61 -7.27 3.52 -12.75
CA LEU A 61 -7.26 2.61 -13.88
C LEU A 61 -8.00 1.31 -13.57
N PHE A 62 -7.67 0.65 -12.44
CA PHE A 62 -8.16 -0.70 -12.20
C PHE A 62 -9.55 -0.70 -11.54
N THR A 63 -9.83 0.20 -10.60
CA THR A 63 -11.16 0.28 -9.97
C THR A 63 -12.15 1.05 -10.83
N HIS A 64 -11.83 2.32 -11.14
CA HIS A 64 -12.76 3.21 -11.83
C HIS A 64 -12.70 3.12 -13.35
N ARG A 65 -11.69 2.43 -13.92
CA ARG A 65 -11.52 2.26 -15.37
C ARG A 65 -11.61 3.57 -16.15
N SER A 66 -11.08 4.65 -15.53
CA SER A 66 -11.23 6.02 -16.03
C SER A 66 -10.34 6.32 -17.24
N TYR A 67 -9.40 5.44 -17.57
CA TYR A 67 -8.57 5.50 -18.77
C TYR A 67 -8.10 4.11 -19.20
N LYS A 68 -7.50 4.00 -20.39
CA LYS A 68 -6.89 2.78 -20.92
C LYS A 68 -5.37 2.96 -20.99
N CYS A 69 -4.63 1.88 -20.83
CA CYS A 69 -3.19 1.88 -20.97
C CYS A 69 -2.71 0.67 -21.77
N ASN A 70 -1.45 0.72 -22.20
CA ASN A 70 -0.78 -0.43 -22.79
C ASN A 70 -0.24 -1.38 -21.70
N PHE A 71 0.26 -2.54 -22.12
CA PHE A 71 0.78 -3.59 -21.24
C PHE A 71 1.96 -3.11 -20.36
N ILE A 72 2.85 -2.26 -20.87
CA ILE A 72 4.02 -1.76 -20.12
C ILE A 72 3.56 -0.90 -18.93
N VAL A 73 2.64 0.02 -19.18
CA VAL A 73 2.05 0.89 -18.14
C VAL A 73 1.23 0.08 -17.13
N GLU A 74 0.50 -0.95 -17.59
CA GLU A 74 -0.23 -1.84 -16.69
C GLU A 74 0.72 -2.54 -15.71
N TRP A 75 1.82 -3.13 -16.21
CA TRP A 75 2.81 -3.78 -15.36
C TRP A 75 3.55 -2.80 -14.46
N PHE A 76 3.84 -1.60 -14.93
CA PHE A 76 4.43 -0.56 -14.11
C PHE A 76 3.56 -0.29 -12.86
N TRP A 77 2.25 -0.08 -13.04
CA TRP A 77 1.33 0.12 -11.92
C TRP A 77 1.21 -1.10 -11.00
N LEU A 78 1.23 -2.31 -11.56
CA LEU A 78 1.15 -3.54 -10.78
C LEU A 78 2.40 -3.77 -9.91
N LEU A 79 3.59 -3.47 -10.42
CA LEU A 79 4.85 -3.68 -9.72
C LEU A 79 5.07 -2.65 -8.62
N PHE A 80 4.93 -1.37 -8.92
CA PHE A 80 5.08 -0.32 -7.91
C PHE A 80 3.89 -0.27 -6.94
N GLY A 81 2.71 -0.66 -7.36
CA GLY A 81 1.57 -0.87 -6.48
C GLY A 81 1.79 -2.02 -5.49
N ALA A 82 2.45 -3.12 -5.90
CA ALA A 82 2.86 -4.16 -4.97
C ALA A 82 3.88 -3.63 -3.94
N ALA A 83 4.82 -2.77 -4.38
CA ALA A 83 5.81 -2.14 -3.50
C ALA A 83 5.20 -1.20 -2.44
N SER A 84 3.96 -0.76 -2.62
CA SER A 84 3.23 0.09 -1.65
C SER A 84 2.77 -0.67 -0.40
N LEU A 85 2.84 -1.99 -0.39
CA LEU A 85 2.40 -2.86 0.74
C LEU A 85 0.93 -2.64 1.16
N GLN A 86 0.05 -2.39 0.20
CA GLN A 86 -1.38 -2.16 0.45
C GLN A 86 -2.27 -3.32 -0.02
N GLY A 87 -1.69 -4.48 -0.29
CA GLY A 87 -2.36 -5.66 -0.84
C GLY A 87 -2.15 -5.83 -2.35
N SER A 88 -2.56 -6.99 -2.88
CA SER A 88 -2.55 -7.19 -4.33
C SER A 88 -3.54 -6.23 -5.01
N ALA A 89 -3.34 -5.97 -6.30
CA ALA A 89 -4.26 -5.11 -7.05
C ALA A 89 -5.71 -5.62 -7.00
N LYS A 90 -5.90 -6.94 -7.02
CA LYS A 90 -7.22 -7.57 -6.91
C LYS A 90 -7.86 -7.28 -5.55
N ASP A 91 -7.12 -7.52 -4.45
CA ASP A 91 -7.64 -7.34 -3.09
C ASP A 91 -7.93 -5.86 -2.81
N TRP A 92 -7.02 -4.98 -3.22
CA TRP A 92 -7.19 -3.54 -3.07
C TRP A 92 -8.44 -3.03 -3.80
N VAL A 93 -8.59 -3.41 -5.07
CA VAL A 93 -9.76 -3.04 -5.89
C VAL A 93 -11.05 -3.58 -5.28
N TYR A 94 -11.04 -4.83 -4.79
CA TYR A 94 -12.22 -5.41 -4.16
C TYR A 94 -12.66 -4.62 -2.94
N VAL A 95 -11.74 -4.33 -2.02
CA VAL A 95 -12.01 -3.55 -0.79
C VAL A 95 -12.54 -2.15 -1.15
N HIS A 96 -11.94 -1.50 -2.16
CA HIS A 96 -12.36 -0.17 -2.60
C HIS A 96 -13.75 -0.17 -3.26
N LEU A 97 -14.08 -1.19 -4.04
CA LEU A 97 -15.43 -1.36 -4.58
C LEU A 97 -16.47 -1.61 -3.47
N MET A 98 -16.12 -2.35 -2.42
CA MET A 98 -16.98 -2.53 -1.26
C MET A 98 -17.25 -1.20 -0.54
N HIS A 99 -16.23 -0.35 -0.39
CA HIS A 99 -16.38 1.00 0.15
C HIS A 99 -17.41 1.81 -0.66
N HIS A 100 -17.27 1.87 -1.99
CA HIS A 100 -18.23 2.57 -2.84
C HIS A 100 -19.64 1.95 -2.78
N ALA A 101 -19.74 0.63 -2.79
CA ALA A 101 -21.01 -0.07 -2.75
C ALA A 101 -21.78 0.17 -1.42
N SER A 102 -21.07 0.38 -0.32
CA SER A 102 -21.69 0.66 1.00
C SER A 102 -22.47 1.99 1.02
N ASN A 103 -22.08 2.96 0.19
CA ASN A 103 -22.78 4.24 0.07
C ASN A 103 -24.18 4.08 -0.56
N THR A 104 -24.33 3.13 -1.47
CA THR A 104 -25.60 2.87 -2.19
C THR A 104 -26.42 1.76 -1.55
N ASN A 105 -25.77 0.79 -0.90
CA ASN A 105 -26.44 -0.34 -0.25
C ASN A 105 -26.00 -0.48 1.21
N LYS A 106 -26.87 -0.07 2.12
CA LYS A 106 -26.66 -0.12 3.59
C LYS A 106 -26.45 -1.54 4.16
N LYS A 107 -26.71 -2.60 3.38
CA LYS A 107 -26.41 -3.99 3.78
C LYS A 107 -24.94 -4.37 3.56
N ILE A 108 -24.21 -3.59 2.77
CA ILE A 108 -22.79 -3.78 2.54
C ILE A 108 -22.02 -2.99 3.60
N GLU A 109 -21.17 -3.67 4.33
CA GLU A 109 -20.34 -3.03 5.35
C GLU A 109 -19.11 -2.40 4.72
N ASP A 110 -18.90 -1.09 4.97
CA ASP A 110 -17.66 -0.42 4.63
C ASP A 110 -16.53 -0.91 5.54
N PRO A 111 -15.42 -1.43 5.00
CA PRO A 111 -14.29 -1.89 5.81
C PRO A 111 -13.72 -0.81 6.72
N HIS A 112 -13.60 0.42 6.23
CA HIS A 112 -13.02 1.57 6.93
C HIS A 112 -14.03 2.68 7.22
N ASP A 113 -15.27 2.31 7.59
CA ASP A 113 -16.36 3.24 7.89
C ASP A 113 -15.97 4.24 8.97
N ILE A 114 -15.95 5.52 8.61
CA ILE A 114 -15.63 6.65 9.52
C ILE A 114 -16.62 6.75 10.70
N LYS A 115 -17.85 6.25 10.55
CA LYS A 115 -18.85 6.21 11.64
C LYS A 115 -18.44 5.33 12.81
N LYS A 116 -17.47 4.42 12.60
CA LYS A 116 -16.85 3.61 13.67
C LYS A 116 -15.76 4.35 14.43
N GLY A 117 -15.45 5.59 14.02
CA GLY A 117 -14.48 6.48 14.61
C GLY A 117 -13.24 6.70 13.77
N PHE A 118 -12.55 7.82 14.03
CA PHE A 118 -11.38 8.27 13.30
C PHE A 118 -10.27 7.19 13.22
N TRP A 119 -9.88 6.63 14.35
CA TRP A 119 -8.79 5.62 14.40
C TRP A 119 -9.18 4.31 13.73
N TRP A 120 -10.49 3.96 13.76
CA TRP A 120 -10.97 2.83 12.99
C TRP A 120 -10.72 3.05 11.50
N ALA A 121 -11.20 4.14 10.95
CA ALA A 121 -11.05 4.48 9.54
C ALA A 121 -9.58 4.65 9.15
N HIS A 122 -8.76 5.23 10.06
CA HIS A 122 -7.35 5.46 9.79
C HIS A 122 -6.59 4.15 9.61
N PHE A 123 -6.54 3.27 10.64
CA PHE A 123 -5.74 2.05 10.55
C PHE A 123 -6.28 0.83 11.32
N ILE A 124 -7.17 0.98 12.33
CA ILE A 124 -7.56 -0.16 13.19
C ILE A 124 -8.23 -1.27 12.38
N TRP A 125 -9.00 -0.93 11.35
CA TRP A 125 -9.66 -1.90 10.48
C TRP A 125 -8.70 -2.89 9.81
N LEU A 126 -7.44 -2.51 9.61
CA LEU A 126 -6.40 -3.35 9.00
C LEU A 126 -5.99 -4.54 9.86
N PHE A 127 -6.21 -4.47 11.18
CA PHE A 127 -5.95 -5.58 12.11
C PHE A 127 -7.00 -6.69 12.02
N PHE A 128 -8.05 -6.48 11.27
CA PHE A 128 -9.09 -7.46 11.03
C PHE A 128 -9.07 -7.93 9.57
N LYS A 129 -9.52 -9.16 9.33
CA LYS A 129 -9.60 -9.66 7.96
C LYS A 129 -10.58 -8.82 7.16
N ALA A 130 -10.09 -8.24 6.07
CA ALA A 130 -10.92 -7.59 5.09
C ALA A 130 -11.83 -8.60 4.39
N PRO A 131 -13.00 -8.19 3.90
CA PRO A 131 -13.80 -9.04 3.04
C PRO A 131 -13.02 -9.39 1.78
N THR A 132 -13.14 -10.62 1.34
CA THR A 132 -12.54 -11.12 0.10
C THR A 132 -13.64 -11.50 -0.89
N GLY A 133 -13.39 -11.33 -2.17
CA GLY A 133 -14.36 -11.69 -3.20
C GLY A 133 -13.76 -11.66 -4.60
N HIS A 134 -14.61 -11.83 -5.58
CA HIS A 134 -14.23 -11.91 -6.99
C HIS A 134 -14.35 -10.56 -7.69
N VAL A 135 -13.31 -10.21 -8.44
CA VAL A 135 -13.29 -9.06 -9.34
C VAL A 135 -13.07 -9.60 -10.74
N SER A 136 -14.17 -10.11 -11.35
CA SER A 136 -14.13 -10.91 -12.58
C SER A 136 -13.40 -10.22 -13.74
N PHE A 137 -13.55 -8.90 -13.90
CA PHE A 137 -12.90 -8.16 -14.98
C PHE A 137 -11.37 -8.03 -14.80
N LEU A 138 -10.84 -8.20 -13.58
CA LEU A 138 -9.39 -8.28 -13.32
C LEU A 138 -8.90 -9.73 -13.40
N GLU A 139 -9.64 -10.67 -12.84
CA GLU A 139 -9.23 -12.07 -12.76
C GLU A 139 -9.09 -12.73 -14.14
N ASN A 140 -9.76 -12.21 -15.16
CA ASN A 140 -9.61 -12.66 -16.55
C ASN A 140 -8.27 -12.23 -17.18
N LYS A 141 -7.57 -11.25 -16.61
CA LYS A 141 -6.27 -10.79 -17.12
C LYS A 141 -5.12 -11.57 -16.48
N LYS A 142 -4.19 -12.07 -17.31
CA LYS A 142 -3.02 -12.84 -16.86
C LYS A 142 -2.10 -12.00 -15.94
N SER A 143 -1.92 -10.72 -16.22
CA SER A 143 -1.09 -9.80 -15.42
C SER A 143 -1.56 -9.71 -13.97
N PHE A 144 -2.86 -9.58 -13.74
CA PHE A 144 -3.42 -9.52 -12.38
C PHE A 144 -3.29 -10.84 -11.64
N ARG A 145 -3.58 -11.97 -12.32
CA ARG A 145 -3.38 -13.30 -11.70
C ARG A 145 -1.93 -13.54 -11.31
N LEU A 146 -0.98 -13.10 -12.14
CA LEU A 146 0.44 -13.23 -11.83
C LEU A 146 0.85 -12.32 -10.67
N GLN A 147 0.41 -11.05 -10.68
CA GLN A 147 0.70 -10.12 -9.60
C GLN A 147 0.10 -10.59 -8.25
N ASP A 148 -1.12 -11.09 -8.26
CA ASP A 148 -1.78 -11.65 -7.06
C ASP A 148 -1.03 -12.89 -6.55
N LYS A 149 -0.72 -13.84 -7.43
CA LYS A 149 0.01 -15.08 -7.10
C LYS A 149 1.41 -14.80 -6.55
N TYR A 150 2.12 -13.83 -7.12
CA TYR A 150 3.50 -13.50 -6.77
C TYR A 150 3.60 -12.19 -5.98
N TYR A 151 2.50 -11.77 -5.31
CA TYR A 151 2.46 -10.51 -4.60
C TYR A 151 3.61 -10.33 -3.60
N LEU A 152 3.83 -11.33 -2.73
CA LEU A 152 4.88 -11.24 -1.72
C LEU A 152 6.31 -11.16 -2.30
N PRO A 153 6.74 -12.00 -3.25
CA PRO A 153 8.02 -11.80 -3.94
C PRO A 153 8.17 -10.45 -4.62
N LEU A 154 7.12 -9.96 -5.30
CA LEU A 154 7.14 -8.66 -5.97
C LEU A 154 7.25 -7.50 -4.97
N LEU A 155 6.51 -7.57 -3.88
CA LEU A 155 6.59 -6.62 -2.77
C LEU A 155 8.00 -6.55 -2.20
N ILE A 156 8.63 -7.69 -1.89
CA ILE A 156 9.99 -7.74 -1.34
C ILE A 156 10.99 -7.18 -2.35
N LEU A 157 10.89 -7.60 -3.60
CA LEU A 157 11.81 -7.18 -4.65
C LEU A 157 11.71 -5.68 -4.92
N PHE A 158 10.51 -5.17 -5.22
CA PHE A 158 10.32 -3.76 -5.61
C PHE A 158 10.22 -2.82 -4.39
N GLY A 159 9.76 -3.32 -3.24
CA GLY A 159 9.62 -2.52 -2.03
C GLY A 159 10.92 -2.29 -1.27
N PHE A 160 11.84 -3.26 -1.30
CA PHE A 160 13.03 -3.25 -0.45
C PHE A 160 14.33 -3.59 -1.16
N ILE A 161 14.39 -4.71 -1.92
CA ILE A 161 15.64 -5.17 -2.53
C ILE A 161 16.10 -4.19 -3.61
N LEU A 162 15.23 -3.82 -4.53
CA LEU A 162 15.58 -2.98 -5.68
C LEU A 162 16.09 -1.58 -5.26
N PRO A 163 15.44 -0.84 -4.34
CA PRO A 163 16.02 0.42 -3.86
C PRO A 163 17.36 0.22 -3.15
N GLY A 164 17.55 -0.88 -2.40
CA GLY A 164 18.84 -1.21 -1.80
C GLY A 164 19.92 -1.48 -2.86
N VAL A 165 19.60 -2.27 -3.89
CA VAL A 165 20.54 -2.57 -4.99
C VAL A 165 20.90 -1.31 -5.77
N ILE A 166 19.94 -0.42 -6.05
CA ILE A 166 20.21 0.85 -6.72
C ILE A 166 21.15 1.71 -5.87
N SER A 167 20.87 1.85 -4.57
CA SER A 167 21.68 2.67 -3.67
C SER A 167 23.07 2.07 -3.39
N PHE A 168 23.27 0.79 -3.65
CA PHE A 168 24.58 0.15 -3.59
C PHE A 168 25.58 0.79 -4.58
N ALA A 169 25.11 1.37 -5.67
CA ALA A 169 25.97 2.08 -6.64
C ALA A 169 26.73 3.27 -6.03
N TRP A 170 26.25 3.81 -4.91
CA TRP A 170 26.94 4.85 -4.12
C TRP A 170 27.22 4.40 -2.69
N HIS A 171 27.39 3.09 -2.49
CA HIS A 171 27.81 2.45 -1.23
C HIS A 171 26.84 2.62 -0.05
N ASP A 172 25.53 2.82 -0.32
CA ASP A 172 24.50 3.06 0.70
C ASP A 172 23.33 2.05 0.62
N PHE A 173 23.65 0.75 0.49
CA PHE A 173 22.65 -0.32 0.36
C PHE A 173 21.60 -0.28 1.48
N TRP A 174 22.06 -0.18 2.74
CA TRP A 174 21.16 -0.16 3.88
C TRP A 174 20.31 1.11 3.96
N GLY A 175 20.85 2.26 3.54
CA GLY A 175 20.04 3.48 3.37
C GLY A 175 18.92 3.28 2.36
N GLY A 176 19.18 2.65 1.22
CA GLY A 176 18.15 2.30 0.24
C GLY A 176 17.05 1.41 0.81
N VAL A 177 17.43 0.38 1.58
CA VAL A 177 16.46 -0.51 2.23
C VAL A 177 15.68 0.22 3.33
N LEU A 178 16.34 1.00 4.18
CA LEU A 178 15.74 1.64 5.34
C LEU A 178 14.92 2.89 4.94
N ILE A 179 15.50 3.80 4.15
CA ILE A 179 14.86 5.09 3.82
C ILE A 179 13.86 4.90 2.69
N ALA A 180 14.31 4.37 1.53
CA ALA A 180 13.45 4.18 0.36
C ALA A 180 12.54 2.93 0.47
N GLY A 181 12.87 1.98 1.33
CA GLY A 181 12.02 0.84 1.69
C GLY A 181 11.11 1.17 2.87
N PHE A 182 11.58 0.99 4.10
CA PHE A 182 10.76 0.99 5.33
C PHE A 182 10.13 2.34 5.65
N THR A 183 10.92 3.43 5.72
CA THR A 183 10.38 4.75 6.08
C THR A 183 9.39 5.24 5.04
N ARG A 184 9.71 5.05 3.75
CA ARG A 184 8.80 5.40 2.66
C ARG A 184 7.44 4.68 2.79
N VAL A 185 7.42 3.37 3.10
CA VAL A 185 6.17 2.61 3.30
C VAL A 185 5.34 3.20 4.41
N VAL A 186 5.94 3.50 5.56
CA VAL A 186 5.22 4.08 6.71
C VAL A 186 4.59 5.43 6.34
N ILE A 187 5.36 6.32 5.71
CA ILE A 187 4.86 7.63 5.26
C ILE A 187 3.70 7.45 4.27
N GLU A 188 3.86 6.60 3.27
CA GLU A 188 2.86 6.34 2.24
C GLU A 188 1.56 5.77 2.83
N TRP A 189 1.67 4.86 3.80
CA TRP A 189 0.51 4.32 4.50
C TRP A 189 -0.28 5.39 5.23
N HIS A 190 0.39 6.23 6.01
CA HIS A 190 -0.30 7.31 6.73
C HIS A 190 -0.96 8.31 5.77
N ILE A 191 -0.32 8.65 4.65
CA ILE A 191 -0.93 9.50 3.62
C ILE A 191 -2.19 8.83 3.03
N THR A 192 -2.13 7.54 2.69
CA THR A 192 -3.31 6.81 2.21
C THR A 192 -4.40 6.73 3.27
N TRP A 193 -4.04 6.43 4.53
CA TRP A 193 -5.01 6.31 5.63
C TRP A 193 -5.66 7.64 6.00
N THR A 194 -4.99 8.78 5.77
CA THR A 194 -5.61 10.10 5.95
C THR A 194 -6.77 10.35 4.99
N ILE A 195 -6.76 9.74 3.81
CA ILE A 195 -7.91 9.82 2.90
C ILE A 195 -9.13 9.16 3.55
N ASN A 196 -8.96 7.98 4.17
CA ASN A 196 -10.06 7.28 4.82
C ASN A 196 -10.55 7.96 6.11
N SER A 197 -9.68 8.68 6.82
CA SER A 197 -10.00 9.31 8.11
C SER A 197 -10.25 10.82 7.97
N ILE A 198 -9.26 11.62 7.56
CA ILE A 198 -9.36 13.08 7.53
C ILE A 198 -10.34 13.52 6.44
N ALA A 199 -10.19 13.03 5.20
CA ALA A 199 -11.06 13.46 4.11
C ALA A 199 -12.53 13.11 4.37
N HIS A 200 -12.81 11.94 4.98
CA HIS A 200 -14.19 11.54 5.34
C HIS A 200 -14.70 12.15 6.66
N SER A 201 -13.82 12.79 7.46
CA SER A 201 -14.26 13.49 8.68
C SER A 201 -14.65 14.95 8.40
N PHE A 202 -14.01 15.58 7.39
CA PHE A 202 -14.12 17.00 7.09
C PHE A 202 -14.60 17.28 5.65
N GLY A 203 -14.75 16.25 4.83
CA GLY A 203 -15.34 16.34 3.48
C GLY A 203 -16.86 16.17 3.55
N ASP A 204 -17.60 16.98 2.77
CA ASP A 204 -19.06 16.90 2.60
C ASP A 204 -19.47 15.64 1.81
#